data_4f02771cd6ce3825ae9ed037cf371332
#
_entry.id   4f02771cd6ce3825ae9ed037cf371332
#
_cell.length_a   1.000
_cell.length_b   1.000
_cell.length_c   1.000
_cell.angle_alpha   90.00
_cell.angle_beta   90.00
_cell.angle_gamma   90.00
#
_symmetry.space_group_name_H-M   'P 1'
#
loop_
_entity.id
_entity.type
_entity.pdbx_description
1 polymer ?
#
loop_
_entity_poly.entity_id
_entity_poly.type
_entity_poly.pdbx_seq_one_letter_code
_entity_poly.pdbx_strand_id
1 'polypeptide(L)'
;TEADLTLALSFPVLAGTGIVAALLYRNKVRITITDAVLTVWMLYYAGRVYAGGEYCCATVFLKTVSVYLLYVFLRVVFSHSCISAWWIKAGLVFFGCYEGLLGISQMINGTSRHHLYLLTGTFQNPGPYSACLMMAFVICAFTLSVCSGEGIRWRKPPFFPEVFSGIGKFVRLEYVLTVAMLPVVIVLPATWSRAAFVSIAVVMLLALRRNYWKYRYAVWTSVAVMSASLYFLKQGSADGRLMIWHASLASWWSEVWLGVGTGGFCNAVAEGMAVLHGDGMDLSGAGVTDYAYNILLKILVEQGLVGLGLALMAGGSALLVLRKSSTTLFYALLSLVVFSMFSYPFESLPYRIVAVMIVAWSEARMGIKVSETGRISAVAVLIVMALVSCQLSSVIRLRHEADKDYDMIRGLNDEAFVKDYYELLPLESDNAGFLFDFGKLLRSNARYNDSNAMLRRGALCSADPMFHVLMGNNYRDMGHCNLAEQSYEKAFAIMPNRLYPLYQLMLMYRDNGNVKKARIMAERVLALKPKIESPATKEMKGIAKEIMHDKRGSRKPLIE
;
A
#
# COMPACT_ATOMS: atom_id res chain seq x y z
N THR A 1 12.49 -3.63 -2.91
CA THR A 1 12.95 -2.26 -3.26
C THR A 1 14.28 -1.93 -2.56
N GLU A 2 15.06 -0.96 -3.06
CA GLU A 2 16.30 -0.48 -2.41
C GLU A 2 16.07 -0.03 -0.96
N ALA A 3 14.91 0.55 -0.68
CA ALA A 3 14.55 0.97 0.68
C ALA A 3 14.38 -0.23 1.64
N ASP A 4 13.79 -1.32 1.18
CA ASP A 4 13.64 -2.55 1.98
C ASP A 4 15.02 -3.18 2.26
N LEU A 5 15.92 -3.18 1.26
CA LEU A 5 17.29 -3.64 1.41
C LEU A 5 18.07 -2.77 2.40
N THR A 6 17.98 -1.44 2.28
CA THR A 6 18.64 -0.50 3.20
C THR A 6 18.17 -0.70 4.64
N LEU A 7 16.85 -0.88 4.85
CA LEU A 7 16.30 -1.19 6.16
C LEU A 7 16.87 -2.52 6.70
N ALA A 8 16.84 -3.57 5.89
CA ALA A 8 17.35 -4.88 6.28
C ALA A 8 18.85 -4.85 6.66
N LEU A 9 19.66 -4.12 5.89
CA LEU A 9 21.09 -3.95 6.17
C LEU A 9 21.36 -3.12 7.44
N SER A 10 20.40 -2.28 7.87
CA SER A 10 20.52 -1.52 9.12
C SER A 10 20.28 -2.37 10.38
N PHE A 11 19.63 -3.53 10.28
CA PHE A 11 19.27 -4.35 11.44
C PHE A 11 20.45 -4.82 12.29
N PRO A 12 21.60 -5.26 11.74
CA PRO A 12 22.75 -5.64 12.58
C PRO A 12 23.25 -4.48 13.44
N VAL A 13 23.23 -3.25 12.90
CA VAL A 13 23.63 -2.04 13.65
C VAL A 13 22.60 -1.72 14.72
N LEU A 14 21.30 -1.77 14.40
CA LEU A 14 20.22 -1.55 15.37
C LEU A 14 20.21 -2.60 16.48
N ALA A 15 20.43 -3.86 16.14
CA ALA A 15 20.54 -4.94 17.11
C ALA A 15 21.76 -4.75 18.04
N GLY A 16 22.92 -4.42 17.47
CA GLY A 16 24.14 -4.14 18.21
C GLY A 16 23.96 -2.97 19.18
N THR A 17 23.38 -1.86 18.72
CA THR A 17 23.09 -0.69 19.60
C THR A 17 22.07 -1.04 20.69
N GLY A 18 21.05 -1.84 20.38
CA GLY A 18 20.08 -2.32 21.36
C GLY A 18 20.71 -3.22 22.43
N ILE A 19 21.57 -4.16 22.02
CA ILE A 19 22.31 -5.04 22.94
C ILE A 19 23.23 -4.21 23.86
N VAL A 20 24.03 -3.29 23.29
CA VAL A 20 24.91 -2.41 24.05
C VAL A 20 24.09 -1.56 25.03
N ALA A 21 22.97 -0.98 24.59
CA ALA A 21 22.08 -0.23 25.47
C ALA A 21 21.55 -1.10 26.62
N ALA A 22 21.08 -2.32 26.36
CA ALA A 22 20.58 -3.24 27.38
C ALA A 22 21.69 -3.70 28.35
N LEU A 23 22.94 -3.81 27.89
CA LEU A 23 24.10 -4.16 28.71
C LEU A 23 24.57 -3.00 29.60
N LEU A 24 24.61 -1.78 29.09
CA LEU A 24 25.11 -0.61 29.81
C LEU A 24 24.11 -0.08 30.84
N TYR A 25 22.81 -0.13 30.51
CA TYR A 25 21.76 0.40 31.39
C TYR A 25 21.16 -0.70 32.25
N ARG A 26 21.15 -0.51 33.57
CA ARG A 26 20.64 -1.49 34.55
C ARG A 26 19.10 -1.53 34.62
N ASN A 27 18.40 -0.71 33.86
CA ASN A 27 16.94 -0.61 33.91
C ASN A 27 16.28 -1.79 33.23
N LYS A 28 15.23 -2.34 33.84
CA LYS A 28 14.37 -3.35 33.26
C LYS A 28 13.56 -2.76 32.12
N VAL A 29 13.38 -3.50 31.02
CA VAL A 29 12.47 -3.11 29.95
C VAL A 29 11.03 -3.45 30.37
N ARG A 30 10.16 -2.45 30.34
CA ARG A 30 8.74 -2.63 30.63
C ARG A 30 8.05 -3.20 29.39
N ILE A 31 7.33 -4.28 29.51
CA ILE A 31 6.44 -4.81 28.49
C ILE A 31 5.08 -4.17 28.68
N THR A 32 4.55 -3.54 27.63
CA THR A 32 3.28 -2.82 27.69
C THR A 32 2.16 -3.64 27.04
N ILE A 33 0.90 -3.20 27.21
CA ILE A 33 -0.26 -3.80 26.52
C ILE A 33 -0.05 -3.77 25.01
N THR A 34 0.43 -2.65 24.48
CA THR A 34 0.68 -2.49 23.04
C THR A 34 1.75 -3.49 22.55
N ASP A 35 2.84 -3.66 23.32
CA ASP A 35 3.89 -4.65 23.00
C ASP A 35 3.29 -6.07 22.93
N ALA A 36 2.46 -6.44 23.90
CA ALA A 36 1.83 -7.75 23.95
C ALA A 36 0.85 -7.98 22.78
N VAL A 37 -0.01 -7.01 22.48
CA VAL A 37 -0.99 -7.12 21.40
C VAL A 37 -0.30 -7.16 20.03
N LEU A 38 0.72 -6.33 19.80
CA LEU A 38 1.52 -6.36 18.55
C LEU A 38 2.22 -7.71 18.38
N THR A 39 2.75 -8.29 19.46
CA THR A 39 3.39 -9.62 19.39
C THR A 39 2.37 -10.71 19.06
N VAL A 40 1.19 -10.71 19.70
CA VAL A 40 0.10 -11.64 19.39
C VAL A 40 -0.36 -11.48 17.95
N TRP A 41 -0.48 -10.23 17.47
CA TRP A 41 -0.86 -9.96 16.08
C TRP A 41 0.20 -10.48 15.11
N MET A 42 1.50 -10.29 15.41
CA MET A 42 2.58 -10.83 14.59
C MET A 42 2.61 -12.36 14.57
N LEU A 43 2.36 -13.00 15.71
CA LEU A 43 2.26 -14.47 15.78
C LEU A 43 1.05 -14.98 14.99
N TYR A 44 -0.11 -14.34 15.10
CA TYR A 44 -1.28 -14.64 14.29
C TYR A 44 -0.95 -14.52 12.79
N TYR A 45 -0.31 -13.41 12.40
CA TYR A 45 0.09 -13.15 11.02
C TYR A 45 1.06 -14.22 10.49
N ALA A 46 2.08 -14.57 11.29
CA ALA A 46 3.03 -15.64 10.94
C ALA A 46 2.35 -17.01 10.86
N GLY A 47 1.43 -17.31 11.78
CA GLY A 47 0.64 -18.53 11.77
C GLY A 47 -0.22 -18.66 10.52
N ARG A 48 -0.84 -17.56 10.06
CA ARG A 48 -1.61 -17.53 8.80
C ARG A 48 -0.73 -17.80 7.57
N VAL A 49 0.47 -17.24 7.56
CA VAL A 49 1.46 -17.51 6.49
C VAL A 49 1.89 -18.97 6.49
N TYR A 50 2.19 -19.54 7.66
CA TYR A 50 2.66 -20.93 7.78
C TYR A 50 1.56 -21.96 7.51
N ALA A 51 0.31 -21.69 7.95
CA ALA A 51 -0.82 -22.60 7.75
C ALA A 51 -1.24 -22.75 6.28
N GLY A 52 -0.60 -22.02 5.37
CA GLY A 52 -0.69 -22.20 3.94
C GLY A 52 -2.06 -21.81 3.37
N GLY A 53 -2.26 -20.52 3.15
CA GLY A 53 -3.21 -20.10 2.13
C GLY A 53 -2.50 -20.07 0.78
N GLU A 54 -3.21 -20.36 -0.29
CA GLU A 54 -2.70 -20.22 -1.67
C GLU A 54 -2.22 -18.79 -1.97
N TYR A 55 -2.58 -17.83 -1.12
CA TYR A 55 -2.39 -16.38 -1.28
C TYR A 55 -1.20 -15.80 -0.51
N CYS A 56 -0.34 -16.62 0.09
CA CYS A 56 0.78 -16.09 0.87
C CYS A 56 1.81 -15.39 -0.01
N CYS A 57 1.87 -14.06 0.10
CA CYS A 57 2.92 -13.25 -0.50
C CYS A 57 4.12 -13.15 0.44
N ALA A 58 5.19 -13.87 0.12
CA ALA A 58 6.42 -13.88 0.93
C ALA A 58 7.03 -12.48 1.07
N THR A 59 6.99 -11.67 0.02
CA THR A 59 7.46 -10.27 0.04
C THR A 59 6.70 -9.43 1.07
N VAL A 60 5.38 -9.54 1.15
CA VAL A 60 4.55 -8.80 2.13
C VAL A 60 4.88 -9.26 3.55
N PHE A 61 5.08 -10.56 3.75
CA PHE A 61 5.48 -11.14 5.02
C PHE A 61 6.84 -10.61 5.48
N LEU A 62 7.85 -10.68 4.63
CA LEU A 62 9.21 -10.20 4.93
C LEU A 62 9.21 -8.70 5.30
N LYS A 63 8.46 -7.87 4.57
CA LYS A 63 8.30 -6.43 4.89
C LYS A 63 7.64 -6.21 6.25
N THR A 64 6.62 -7.00 6.58
CA THR A 64 5.90 -6.87 7.86
C THR A 64 6.77 -7.29 9.03
N VAL A 65 7.51 -8.41 8.90
CA VAL A 65 8.48 -8.87 9.91
C VAL A 65 9.57 -7.82 10.10
N SER A 66 10.11 -7.23 9.02
CA SER A 66 11.13 -6.17 9.09
C SER A 66 10.65 -4.98 9.93
N VAL A 67 9.42 -4.52 9.70
CA VAL A 67 8.83 -3.40 10.45
C VAL A 67 8.60 -3.76 11.92
N TYR A 68 8.18 -5.00 12.21
CA TYR A 68 8.03 -5.48 13.59
C TYR A 68 9.37 -5.57 14.32
N LEU A 69 10.42 -6.09 13.67
CA LEU A 69 11.77 -6.11 14.22
C LEU A 69 12.28 -4.70 14.52
N LEU A 70 12.07 -3.76 13.60
CA LEU A 70 12.38 -2.35 13.82
C LEU A 70 11.67 -1.80 15.06
N TYR A 71 10.37 -2.14 15.25
CA TYR A 71 9.64 -1.76 16.46
C TYR A 71 10.33 -2.25 17.73
N VAL A 72 10.68 -3.53 17.79
CA VAL A 72 11.31 -4.14 18.97
C VAL A 72 12.66 -3.47 19.28
N PHE A 73 13.50 -3.24 18.27
CA PHE A 73 14.79 -2.57 18.45
C PHE A 73 14.62 -1.12 18.94
N LEU A 74 13.75 -0.35 18.30
CA LEU A 74 13.49 1.02 18.72
C LEU A 74 12.87 1.08 20.12
N ARG A 75 12.04 0.12 20.47
CA ARG A 75 11.42 0.00 21.78
C ARG A 75 12.46 -0.15 22.90
N VAL A 76 13.50 -0.97 22.66
CA VAL A 76 14.61 -1.13 23.60
C VAL A 76 15.47 0.13 23.64
N VAL A 77 15.86 0.66 22.48
CA VAL A 77 16.69 1.89 22.41
C VAL A 77 16.01 3.07 23.12
N PHE A 78 14.71 3.30 22.87
CA PHE A 78 13.98 4.39 23.52
C PHE A 78 13.75 4.15 25.02
N SER A 79 13.70 2.90 25.48
CA SER A 79 13.60 2.60 26.92
C SER A 79 14.86 3.00 27.69
N HIS A 80 16.00 3.02 27.03
CA HIS A 80 17.29 3.35 27.61
C HIS A 80 17.83 4.73 27.23
N SER A 81 17.19 5.43 26.29
CA SER A 81 17.62 6.73 25.82
C SER A 81 16.79 7.87 26.41
N CYS A 82 17.38 9.06 26.48
CA CYS A 82 16.70 10.30 26.86
C CYS A 82 16.16 11.08 25.66
N ILE A 83 15.97 10.41 24.50
CA ILE A 83 15.51 11.07 23.28
C ILE A 83 14.14 11.70 23.50
N SER A 84 14.07 13.01 23.33
CA SER A 84 12.85 13.80 23.48
C SER A 84 11.96 13.72 22.23
N ALA A 85 10.64 13.82 22.39
CA ALA A 85 9.68 13.98 21.30
C ALA A 85 10.04 15.10 20.31
N TRP A 86 10.82 16.09 20.80
CA TRP A 86 11.26 17.21 20.00
C TRP A 86 12.08 16.78 18.77
N TRP A 87 13.01 15.82 18.95
CA TRP A 87 13.84 15.33 17.84
C TRP A 87 13.02 14.63 16.75
N ILE A 88 12.01 13.85 17.16
CA ILE A 88 11.09 13.20 16.21
C ILE A 88 10.29 14.26 15.44
N LYS A 89 9.74 15.25 16.16
CA LYS A 89 8.99 16.35 15.54
C LYS A 89 9.87 17.19 14.61
N ALA A 90 11.07 17.55 15.05
CA ALA A 90 12.01 18.34 14.25
C ALA A 90 12.41 17.61 12.96
N GLY A 91 12.71 16.30 13.04
CA GLY A 91 13.03 15.49 11.85
C GLY A 91 11.87 15.43 10.86
N LEU A 92 10.64 15.22 11.33
CA LEU A 92 9.46 15.18 10.47
C LEU A 92 9.14 16.53 9.82
N VAL A 93 9.30 17.64 10.56
CA VAL A 93 9.11 18.99 10.01
C VAL A 93 10.21 19.33 9.00
N PHE A 94 11.47 19.00 9.31
CA PHE A 94 12.58 19.21 8.39
C PHE A 94 12.38 18.47 7.08
N PHE A 95 12.01 17.18 7.15
CA PHE A 95 11.73 16.38 5.96
C PHE A 95 10.53 16.93 5.17
N GLY A 96 9.44 17.32 5.84
CA GLY A 96 8.29 17.94 5.19
C GLY A 96 8.61 19.30 4.55
N CYS A 97 9.49 20.12 5.18
CA CYS A 97 9.99 21.36 4.59
C CYS A 97 10.80 21.09 3.33
N TYR A 98 11.71 20.13 3.38
CA TYR A 98 12.51 19.70 2.22
C TYR A 98 11.62 19.22 1.06
N GLU A 99 10.64 18.36 1.34
CA GLU A 99 9.65 17.91 0.35
C GLU A 99 8.81 19.07 -0.20
N GLY A 100 8.45 20.04 0.64
CA GLY A 100 7.75 21.25 0.21
C GLY A 100 8.60 22.11 -0.74
N LEU A 101 9.89 22.29 -0.46
CA LEU A 101 10.82 23.02 -1.34
C LEU A 101 11.01 22.28 -2.69
N LEU A 102 11.13 20.96 -2.66
CA LEU A 102 11.15 20.15 -3.89
C LEU A 102 9.85 20.31 -4.70
N GLY A 103 8.70 20.34 -4.03
CA GLY A 103 7.42 20.57 -4.67
C GLY A 103 7.35 21.94 -5.36
N ILE A 104 7.83 23.00 -4.73
CA ILE A 104 7.94 24.33 -5.35
C ILE A 104 8.83 24.26 -6.60
N SER A 105 9.99 23.60 -6.50
CA SER A 105 10.88 23.40 -7.65
C SER A 105 10.20 22.63 -8.78
N GLN A 106 9.43 21.56 -8.47
CA GLN A 106 8.66 20.82 -9.46
C GLN A 106 7.56 21.66 -10.12
N MET A 107 6.90 22.54 -9.36
CA MET A 107 5.89 23.46 -9.90
C MET A 107 6.47 24.48 -10.89
N ILE A 108 7.69 24.96 -10.61
CA ILE A 108 8.36 25.96 -11.45
C ILE A 108 9.01 25.32 -12.69
N ASN A 109 9.71 24.20 -12.51
CA ASN A 109 10.57 23.61 -13.52
C ASN A 109 9.94 22.41 -14.27
N GLY A 110 8.77 21.91 -13.84
CA GLY A 110 8.13 20.73 -14.43
C GLY A 110 8.91 19.42 -14.27
N THR A 111 9.83 19.34 -13.30
CA THR A 111 10.77 18.22 -13.10
C THR A 111 10.22 17.10 -12.22
N SER A 112 8.96 16.71 -12.41
CA SER A 112 8.38 15.59 -11.66
C SER A 112 9.01 14.25 -12.06
N ARG A 113 9.12 13.34 -11.10
CA ARG A 113 9.59 11.96 -11.35
C ARG A 113 8.56 11.09 -12.09
N HIS A 114 7.33 11.56 -12.24
CA HIS A 114 6.26 10.80 -12.87
C HIS A 114 5.66 11.60 -14.03
N HIS A 115 5.58 10.98 -15.21
CA HIS A 115 5.12 11.65 -16.43
C HIS A 115 3.65 12.15 -16.40
N LEU A 116 2.81 11.57 -15.54
CA LEU A 116 1.40 11.95 -15.40
C LEU A 116 1.12 12.95 -14.27
N TYR A 117 2.05 13.14 -13.34
CA TYR A 117 1.83 13.96 -12.16
C TYR A 117 2.87 15.06 -12.02
N LEU A 118 2.42 16.30 -11.87
CA LEU A 118 3.30 17.45 -11.72
C LEU A 118 4.01 17.48 -10.36
N LEU A 119 3.35 17.00 -9.31
CA LEU A 119 3.81 17.10 -7.93
C LEU A 119 3.92 15.71 -7.28
N THR A 120 5.14 15.29 -7.05
CA THR A 120 5.42 13.99 -6.40
C THR A 120 6.51 14.07 -5.33
N GLY A 121 7.24 15.18 -5.22
CA GLY A 121 8.41 15.30 -4.35
C GLY A 121 9.44 14.21 -4.66
N THR A 122 9.99 13.57 -3.62
CA THR A 122 10.83 12.36 -3.76
C THR A 122 10.00 11.08 -3.94
N PHE A 123 8.69 11.13 -3.71
CA PHE A 123 7.79 10.01 -3.91
C PHE A 123 7.42 9.87 -5.39
N GLN A 124 7.05 8.67 -5.81
CA GLN A 124 6.61 8.41 -7.18
C GLN A 124 5.14 8.76 -7.41
N ASN A 125 4.38 9.08 -6.34
CA ASN A 125 2.94 9.28 -6.41
C ASN A 125 2.50 10.44 -5.50
N PRO A 126 1.57 11.32 -5.96
CA PRO A 126 1.07 12.43 -5.17
C PRO A 126 0.34 12.01 -3.87
N GLY A 127 -0.18 10.78 -3.78
CA GLY A 127 -0.83 10.28 -2.57
C GLY A 127 0.11 10.25 -1.36
N PRO A 128 1.15 9.41 -1.35
CA PRO A 128 2.17 9.44 -0.31
C PRO A 128 2.80 10.81 -0.12
N TYR A 129 3.14 11.53 -1.18
CA TYR A 129 3.70 12.87 -1.09
C TYR A 129 2.84 13.82 -0.24
N SER A 130 1.54 13.87 -0.50
CA SER A 130 0.61 14.71 0.26
C SER A 130 0.48 14.30 1.73
N ALA A 131 0.66 13.02 2.07
CA ALA A 131 0.67 12.56 3.45
C ALA A 131 1.89 13.11 4.23
N CYS A 132 3.05 13.21 3.59
CA CYS A 132 4.25 13.82 4.19
C CYS A 132 4.01 15.30 4.53
N LEU A 133 3.54 16.07 3.55
CA LEU A 133 3.23 17.50 3.75
C LEU A 133 2.17 17.70 4.83
N MET A 134 1.11 16.88 4.82
CA MET A 134 0.05 16.91 5.83
C MET A 134 0.59 16.67 7.24
N MET A 135 1.44 15.66 7.45
CA MET A 135 2.03 15.39 8.76
C MET A 135 2.88 16.54 9.25
N ALA A 136 3.74 17.12 8.41
CA ALA A 136 4.55 18.28 8.74
C ALA A 136 3.68 19.49 9.10
N PHE A 137 2.62 19.75 8.33
CA PHE A 137 1.65 20.80 8.61
C PHE A 137 1.00 20.61 9.99
N VAL A 138 0.50 19.41 10.30
CA VAL A 138 -0.14 19.09 11.58
C VAL A 138 0.84 19.30 12.73
N ILE A 139 2.09 18.81 12.62
CA ILE A 139 3.11 18.99 13.67
C ILE A 139 3.41 20.46 13.90
N CYS A 140 3.60 21.26 12.85
CA CYS A 140 3.84 22.70 12.96
C CYS A 140 2.65 23.41 13.61
N ALA A 141 1.43 23.20 13.09
CA ALA A 141 0.21 23.86 13.58
C ALA A 141 -0.05 23.58 15.06
N PHE A 142 0.08 22.30 15.49
CA PHE A 142 -0.11 21.93 16.89
C PHE A 142 1.03 22.40 17.80
N THR A 143 2.27 22.44 17.31
CA THR A 143 3.38 22.98 18.10
C THR A 143 3.23 24.49 18.29
N LEU A 144 2.85 25.23 17.25
CA LEU A 144 2.58 26.67 17.33
C LEU A 144 1.39 26.98 18.24
N SER A 145 0.29 26.21 18.17
CA SER A 145 -0.88 26.43 19.04
C SER A 145 -0.58 26.20 20.52
N VAL A 146 0.31 25.29 20.85
CA VAL A 146 0.79 25.07 22.22
C VAL A 146 1.72 26.22 22.66
N CYS A 147 2.52 26.77 21.76
CA CYS A 147 3.40 27.88 22.07
C CYS A 147 2.66 29.22 22.32
N SER A 148 1.54 29.44 21.61
CA SER A 148 0.78 30.71 21.70
C SER A 148 -0.26 30.76 22.83
N GLY A 149 -0.61 29.64 23.46
CA GLY A 149 -1.73 29.52 24.40
C GLY A 149 -1.42 29.81 25.88
N GLU A 150 -0.20 29.66 26.32
CA GLU A 150 0.27 30.01 27.69
C GLU A 150 1.78 30.25 27.61
N GLY A 151 2.26 31.32 28.20
CA GLY A 151 3.69 31.66 28.23
C GLY A 151 4.56 30.50 28.68
N ILE A 152 4.99 29.69 27.74
CA ILE A 152 5.82 28.53 27.99
C ILE A 152 7.17 29.03 28.44
N ARG A 153 7.39 29.01 29.77
CA ARG A 153 8.74 29.05 30.32
C ARG A 153 9.52 27.89 29.72
N TRP A 154 10.46 28.22 28.84
CA TRP A 154 11.42 27.28 28.30
C TRP A 154 12.11 26.51 29.43
N ARG A 155 11.70 25.29 29.70
CA ARG A 155 12.63 24.31 30.25
C ARG A 155 13.58 24.01 29.11
N LYS A 156 14.82 24.51 29.23
CA LYS A 156 15.92 24.16 28.31
C LYS A 156 15.85 22.67 28.03
N PRO A 157 15.76 22.23 26.76
CA PRO A 157 15.92 20.82 26.48
C PRO A 157 17.28 20.39 27.04
N PRO A 158 17.39 19.22 27.67
CA PRO A 158 18.59 18.84 28.45
C PRO A 158 19.86 18.68 27.63
N PHE A 159 19.83 18.95 26.33
CA PHE A 159 20.96 18.79 25.40
C PHE A 159 20.91 19.84 24.27
N PHE A 160 20.95 21.12 24.56
CA PHE A 160 21.49 22.08 23.59
C PHE A 160 22.97 22.24 23.92
N PRO A 161 23.90 21.91 22.99
CA PRO A 161 25.30 22.27 23.17
C PRO A 161 25.39 23.79 23.45
N GLU A 162 26.23 24.21 24.39
CA GLU A 162 26.41 25.62 24.77
C GLU A 162 26.74 26.51 23.55
N VAL A 163 27.28 25.95 22.48
CA VAL A 163 27.56 26.61 21.20
C VAL A 163 26.31 27.29 20.58
N PHE A 164 25.11 26.76 20.80
CA PHE A 164 23.87 27.37 20.31
C PHE A 164 23.15 28.26 21.32
N SER A 165 23.67 28.40 22.52
CA SER A 165 23.06 29.25 23.56
C SER A 165 23.04 30.75 23.18
N GLY A 166 23.96 31.19 22.34
CA GLY A 166 24.02 32.55 21.81
C GLY A 166 22.97 32.86 20.73
N ILE A 167 22.73 31.89 19.81
CA ILE A 167 21.76 32.03 18.71
C ILE A 167 20.31 31.88 19.22
N GLY A 168 20.08 31.04 20.22
CA GLY A 168 18.75 30.82 20.82
C GLY A 168 18.12 32.03 21.51
N LYS A 169 18.89 33.10 21.76
CA LYS A 169 18.35 34.37 22.27
C LYS A 169 17.69 35.24 21.21
N PHE A 170 18.01 35.03 19.92
CA PHE A 170 17.54 35.87 18.82
C PHE A 170 16.45 35.20 17.94
N VAL A 171 16.34 33.87 17.90
CA VAL A 171 15.39 33.19 17.05
C VAL A 171 14.39 32.40 17.91
N ARG A 172 13.14 32.88 17.96
CA ARG A 172 12.06 32.11 18.62
C ARG A 172 11.69 30.90 17.75
N LEU A 173 11.50 29.75 18.40
CA LEU A 173 11.07 28.49 17.72
C LEU A 173 9.82 28.72 16.84
N GLU A 174 8.94 29.61 17.25
CA GLU A 174 7.75 30.00 16.50
C GLU A 174 8.07 30.51 15.10
N TYR A 175 9.09 31.35 14.95
CA TYR A 175 9.53 31.86 13.64
C TYR A 175 10.12 30.74 12.77
N VAL A 176 10.95 29.85 13.35
CA VAL A 176 11.54 28.73 12.64
C VAL A 176 10.46 27.80 12.11
N LEU A 177 9.49 27.44 12.95
CA LEU A 177 8.37 26.59 12.56
C LEU A 177 7.47 27.26 11.51
N THR A 178 7.22 28.57 11.64
CA THR A 178 6.42 29.33 10.67
C THR A 178 7.11 29.35 9.32
N VAL A 179 8.42 29.63 9.28
CA VAL A 179 9.20 29.62 8.03
C VAL A 179 9.27 28.22 7.43
N ALA A 180 9.50 27.18 8.23
CA ALA A 180 9.52 25.80 7.77
C ALA A 180 8.14 25.33 7.23
N MET A 181 7.05 25.92 7.71
CA MET A 181 5.70 25.59 7.26
C MET A 181 5.34 26.25 5.91
N LEU A 182 5.98 27.34 5.51
CA LEU A 182 5.65 28.08 4.28
C LEU A 182 5.66 27.22 3.02
N PRO A 183 6.73 26.44 2.71
CA PRO A 183 6.74 25.58 1.54
C PRO A 183 5.59 24.54 1.57
N VAL A 184 5.31 24.01 2.76
CA VAL A 184 4.24 23.02 2.96
C VAL A 184 2.86 23.63 2.67
N VAL A 185 2.60 24.83 3.17
CA VAL A 185 1.32 25.53 2.99
C VAL A 185 1.11 25.93 1.52
N ILE A 186 2.17 26.25 0.79
CA ILE A 186 2.09 26.60 -0.64
C ILE A 186 1.78 25.35 -1.47
N VAL A 187 2.48 24.25 -1.22
CA VAL A 187 2.44 23.05 -2.08
C VAL A 187 1.27 22.12 -1.75
N LEU A 188 0.90 21.98 -0.48
CA LEU A 188 -0.13 21.03 -0.06
C LEU A 188 -1.48 21.24 -0.78
N PRO A 189 -2.01 22.46 -0.96
CA PRO A 189 -3.21 22.69 -1.76
C PRO A 189 -3.05 22.25 -3.22
N ALA A 190 -1.89 22.50 -3.83
CA ALA A 190 -1.61 22.15 -5.21
C ALA A 190 -1.55 20.63 -5.48
N THR A 191 -1.41 19.80 -4.42
CA THR A 191 -1.50 18.33 -4.56
C THR A 191 -2.91 17.83 -4.85
N TRP A 192 -3.95 18.63 -4.65
CA TRP A 192 -5.36 18.25 -4.78
C TRP A 192 -5.71 16.94 -4.04
N SER A 193 -5.07 16.69 -2.89
CA SER A 193 -5.25 15.48 -2.12
C SER A 193 -6.44 15.58 -1.17
N ARG A 194 -7.58 14.98 -1.57
CA ARG A 194 -8.78 14.90 -0.74
C ARG A 194 -8.52 14.25 0.63
N ALA A 195 -7.73 13.18 0.63
CA ALA A 195 -7.39 12.48 1.86
C ALA A 195 -6.63 13.37 2.86
N ALA A 196 -5.71 14.22 2.37
CA ALA A 196 -4.98 15.16 3.23
C ALA A 196 -5.90 16.21 3.85
N PHE A 197 -6.78 16.82 3.05
CA PHE A 197 -7.72 17.83 3.55
C PHE A 197 -8.71 17.27 4.57
N VAL A 198 -9.30 16.10 4.29
CA VAL A 198 -10.20 15.42 5.24
C VAL A 198 -9.47 15.09 6.53
N SER A 199 -8.24 14.60 6.45
CA SER A 199 -7.45 14.24 7.63
C SER A 199 -7.11 15.47 8.49
N ILE A 200 -6.70 16.58 7.88
CA ILE A 200 -6.45 17.83 8.59
C ILE A 200 -7.74 18.32 9.25
N ALA A 201 -8.86 18.34 8.52
CA ALA A 201 -10.14 18.77 9.05
C ALA A 201 -10.57 17.94 10.27
N VAL A 202 -10.54 16.62 10.17
CA VAL A 202 -10.91 15.72 11.28
C VAL A 202 -10.03 15.97 12.51
N VAL A 203 -8.72 16.07 12.32
CA VAL A 203 -7.78 16.29 13.44
C VAL A 203 -7.95 17.67 14.07
N MET A 204 -8.16 18.71 13.27
CA MET A 204 -8.44 20.06 13.78
C MET A 204 -9.77 20.12 14.54
N LEU A 205 -10.80 19.41 14.07
CA LEU A 205 -12.08 19.31 14.76
C LEU A 205 -11.96 18.63 16.13
N LEU A 206 -11.20 17.54 16.19
CA LEU A 206 -10.95 16.84 17.45
C LEU A 206 -10.13 17.70 18.43
N ALA A 207 -9.26 18.55 17.93
CA ALA A 207 -8.46 19.47 18.75
C ALA A 207 -9.30 20.63 19.29
N LEU A 208 -10.22 21.15 18.50
CA LEU A 208 -11.12 22.26 18.87
C LEU A 208 -12.23 21.84 19.83
N ARG A 209 -12.21 20.62 20.35
CA ARG A 209 -13.27 20.04 21.21
C ARG A 209 -13.74 20.97 22.34
N ARG A 210 -12.86 21.80 22.89
CA ARG A 210 -13.20 22.76 23.98
C ARG A 210 -14.20 23.83 23.52
N ASN A 211 -14.12 24.25 22.25
CA ASN A 211 -15.02 25.23 21.62
C ASN A 211 -16.03 24.56 20.67
N TYR A 212 -15.98 23.24 20.52
CA TYR A 212 -16.79 22.47 19.57
C TYR A 212 -18.31 22.73 19.73
N TRP A 213 -18.80 22.75 20.98
CA TRP A 213 -20.23 22.94 21.24
C TRP A 213 -20.76 24.28 20.74
N LYS A 214 -19.91 25.33 20.72
CA LYS A 214 -20.29 26.66 20.23
C LYS A 214 -20.37 26.71 18.69
N TYR A 215 -19.46 25.98 18.00
CA TYR A 215 -19.33 26.07 16.54
C TYR A 215 -19.69 24.76 15.81
N ARG A 216 -20.28 23.79 16.49
CA ARG A 216 -20.52 22.44 15.95
C ARG A 216 -21.24 22.43 14.59
N TYR A 217 -22.25 23.25 14.42
CA TYR A 217 -23.02 23.29 13.17
C TYR A 217 -22.17 23.86 12.02
N ALA A 218 -21.48 24.99 12.23
CA ALA A 218 -20.59 25.56 11.22
C ALA A 218 -19.52 24.58 10.78
N VAL A 219 -18.95 23.84 11.75
CA VAL A 219 -17.95 22.81 11.51
C VAL A 219 -18.52 21.67 10.66
N TRP A 220 -19.64 21.07 11.06
CA TRP A 220 -20.25 19.98 10.28
C TRP A 220 -20.72 20.42 8.90
N THR A 221 -21.25 21.63 8.78
CA THR A 221 -21.60 22.22 7.49
C THR A 221 -20.37 22.38 6.60
N SER A 222 -19.27 22.92 7.16
CA SER A 222 -18.01 23.07 6.42
C SER A 222 -17.45 21.72 5.97
N VAL A 223 -17.46 20.69 6.83
CA VAL A 223 -17.03 19.34 6.46
C VAL A 223 -17.92 18.74 5.38
N ALA A 224 -19.24 18.88 5.50
CA ALA A 224 -20.19 18.37 4.51
C ALA A 224 -20.01 19.04 3.14
N VAL A 225 -19.92 20.38 3.12
CA VAL A 225 -19.69 21.16 1.89
C VAL A 225 -18.35 20.79 1.27
N MET A 226 -17.28 20.71 2.07
CA MET A 226 -15.96 20.34 1.56
C MET A 226 -15.96 18.90 1.01
N SER A 227 -16.57 17.95 1.71
CA SER A 227 -16.65 16.56 1.26
C SER A 227 -17.46 16.43 -0.04
N ALA A 228 -18.60 17.12 -0.13
CA ALA A 228 -19.40 17.17 -1.36
C ALA A 228 -18.62 17.80 -2.53
N SER A 229 -18.00 18.95 -2.30
CA SER A 229 -17.20 19.63 -3.34
C SER A 229 -16.05 18.73 -3.84
N LEU A 230 -15.33 18.08 -2.91
CA LEU A 230 -14.24 17.16 -3.25
C LEU A 230 -14.73 15.89 -3.95
N TYR A 231 -15.96 15.43 -3.68
CA TYR A 231 -16.57 14.31 -4.40
C TYR A 231 -16.83 14.70 -5.87
N PHE A 232 -17.52 15.80 -6.11
CA PHE A 232 -17.87 16.23 -7.47
C PHE A 232 -16.67 16.60 -8.33
N LEU A 233 -15.60 17.17 -7.75
CA LEU A 233 -14.37 17.52 -8.48
C LEU A 233 -13.61 16.31 -9.06
N LYS A 234 -13.72 15.11 -8.45
CA LYS A 234 -13.02 13.88 -8.90
C LYS A 234 -13.93 12.65 -8.78
N GLN A 235 -15.17 12.75 -9.27
CA GLN A 235 -16.19 11.71 -9.12
C GLN A 235 -15.70 10.33 -9.56
N GLY A 236 -15.17 10.18 -10.77
CA GLY A 236 -14.71 8.87 -11.27
C GLY A 236 -13.65 8.17 -10.40
N SER A 237 -12.80 8.94 -9.68
CA SER A 237 -11.86 8.35 -8.72
C SER A 237 -12.52 7.98 -7.39
N ALA A 238 -13.64 8.59 -7.02
CA ALA A 238 -14.41 8.22 -5.83
C ALA A 238 -15.22 6.94 -6.10
N ASP A 239 -15.93 6.91 -7.22
CA ASP A 239 -16.72 5.76 -7.65
C ASP A 239 -15.86 4.51 -7.82
N GLY A 240 -14.67 4.65 -8.41
CA GLY A 240 -13.72 3.54 -8.51
C GLY A 240 -13.29 2.97 -7.15
N ARG A 241 -13.12 3.80 -6.12
CA ARG A 241 -12.81 3.31 -4.76
C ARG A 241 -14.01 2.61 -4.11
N LEU A 242 -15.21 3.15 -4.26
CA LEU A 242 -16.43 2.52 -3.76
C LEU A 242 -16.61 1.14 -4.39
N MET A 243 -16.35 1.01 -5.70
CA MET A 243 -16.41 -0.26 -6.40
C MET A 243 -15.38 -1.26 -5.87
N ILE A 244 -14.13 -0.83 -5.64
CA ILE A 244 -13.10 -1.67 -5.01
C ILE A 244 -13.55 -2.13 -3.62
N TRP A 245 -14.15 -1.25 -2.83
CA TRP A 245 -14.64 -1.58 -1.48
C TRP A 245 -15.79 -2.58 -1.53
N HIS A 246 -16.76 -2.42 -2.46
CA HIS A 246 -17.84 -3.37 -2.65
C HIS A 246 -17.30 -4.74 -3.06
N ALA A 247 -16.39 -4.80 -4.05
CA ALA A 247 -15.77 -6.06 -4.48
C ALA A 247 -14.98 -6.73 -3.33
N SER A 248 -14.22 -5.93 -2.57
CA SER A 248 -13.48 -6.44 -1.42
C SER A 248 -14.39 -7.07 -0.37
N LEU A 249 -15.54 -6.44 -0.07
CA LEU A 249 -16.51 -6.96 0.88
C LEU A 249 -17.24 -8.18 0.34
N ALA A 250 -17.57 -8.23 -0.95
CA ALA A 250 -18.17 -9.39 -1.59
C ALA A 250 -17.28 -10.64 -1.47
N SER A 251 -15.98 -10.49 -1.69
CA SER A 251 -15.02 -11.57 -1.52
C SER A 251 -14.81 -11.95 -0.05
N TRP A 252 -14.72 -10.95 0.86
CA TRP A 252 -14.53 -11.20 2.29
C TRP A 252 -15.64 -12.03 2.92
N TRP A 253 -16.87 -11.93 2.42
CA TRP A 253 -18.02 -12.64 2.97
C TRP A 253 -17.87 -14.16 2.98
N SER A 254 -17.02 -14.72 2.12
CA SER A 254 -16.68 -16.16 2.11
C SER A 254 -15.73 -16.56 3.24
N GLU A 255 -14.89 -15.62 3.76
CA GLU A 255 -13.82 -15.89 4.71
C GLU A 255 -13.82 -14.88 5.89
N VAL A 256 -14.98 -14.71 6.53
CA VAL A 256 -15.26 -13.65 7.52
C VAL A 256 -14.25 -13.60 8.68
N TRP A 257 -13.89 -14.75 9.25
CA TRP A 257 -13.11 -14.81 10.48
C TRP A 257 -11.62 -14.64 10.28
N LEU A 258 -11.06 -15.33 9.29
CA LEU A 258 -9.62 -15.41 9.07
C LEU A 258 -9.15 -14.65 7.84
N GLY A 259 -10.07 -14.23 6.98
CA GLY A 259 -9.78 -13.55 5.71
C GLY A 259 -9.15 -14.46 4.67
N VAL A 260 -8.96 -13.93 3.47
CA VAL A 260 -8.43 -14.68 2.31
C VAL A 260 -6.95 -15.04 2.43
N GLY A 261 -6.24 -14.48 3.38
CA GLY A 261 -4.80 -14.69 3.58
C GLY A 261 -3.97 -13.47 3.21
N THR A 262 -2.76 -13.45 3.74
CA THR A 262 -1.81 -12.34 3.59
C THR A 262 -1.39 -12.15 2.15
N GLY A 263 -1.49 -10.90 1.65
CA GLY A 263 -1.15 -10.54 0.27
C GLY A 263 -2.23 -10.93 -0.75
N GLY A 264 -3.34 -11.56 -0.32
CA GLY A 264 -4.44 -12.00 -1.19
C GLY A 264 -5.42 -10.90 -1.59
N PHE A 265 -5.20 -9.64 -1.18
CA PHE A 265 -6.14 -8.55 -1.44
C PHE A 265 -6.45 -8.36 -2.94
N CYS A 266 -5.44 -8.38 -3.81
CA CYS A 266 -5.62 -8.16 -5.24
C CYS A 266 -6.52 -9.23 -5.86
N ASN A 267 -6.26 -10.50 -5.56
CA ASN A 267 -7.10 -11.61 -6.03
C ASN A 267 -8.52 -11.53 -5.43
N ALA A 268 -8.65 -11.20 -4.13
CA ALA A 268 -9.95 -11.02 -3.51
C ALA A 268 -10.81 -9.95 -4.22
N VAL A 269 -10.19 -8.84 -4.64
CA VAL A 269 -10.89 -7.82 -5.44
C VAL A 269 -11.30 -8.38 -6.80
N ALA A 270 -10.43 -9.13 -7.48
CA ALA A 270 -10.75 -9.74 -8.76
C ALA A 270 -11.93 -10.72 -8.66
N GLU A 271 -11.91 -11.62 -7.68
CA GLU A 271 -13.03 -12.55 -7.42
C GLU A 271 -14.31 -11.81 -7.04
N GLY A 272 -14.20 -10.79 -6.17
CA GLY A 272 -15.35 -9.94 -5.79
C GLY A 272 -15.94 -9.19 -6.98
N MET A 273 -15.12 -8.67 -7.90
CA MET A 273 -15.60 -8.06 -9.14
C MET A 273 -16.38 -9.07 -10.00
N ALA A 274 -15.87 -10.30 -10.10
CA ALA A 274 -16.57 -11.35 -10.84
C ALA A 274 -17.92 -11.71 -10.21
N VAL A 275 -18.02 -11.77 -8.88
CA VAL A 275 -19.29 -11.97 -8.15
C VAL A 275 -20.26 -10.82 -8.43
N LEU A 276 -19.83 -9.57 -8.26
CA LEU A 276 -20.68 -8.40 -8.51
C LEU A 276 -21.15 -8.30 -9.96
N HIS A 277 -20.31 -8.73 -10.91
CA HIS A 277 -20.72 -8.83 -12.31
C HIS A 277 -21.82 -9.87 -12.50
N GLY A 278 -21.70 -11.05 -11.86
CA GLY A 278 -22.73 -12.08 -11.85
C GLY A 278 -24.07 -11.61 -11.28
N ASP A 279 -24.03 -10.73 -10.27
CA ASP A 279 -25.20 -10.10 -9.66
C ASP A 279 -25.78 -8.93 -10.47
N GLY A 280 -25.22 -8.65 -11.66
CA GLY A 280 -25.70 -7.61 -12.58
C GLY A 280 -25.32 -6.17 -12.20
N MET A 281 -24.33 -5.97 -11.31
CA MET A 281 -23.85 -4.63 -10.97
C MET A 281 -23.12 -3.98 -12.16
N ASP A 282 -23.34 -2.68 -12.37
CA ASP A 282 -22.58 -1.90 -13.36
C ASP A 282 -21.13 -1.71 -12.90
N LEU A 283 -20.21 -2.36 -13.58
CA LEU A 283 -18.77 -2.29 -13.36
C LEU A 283 -18.04 -1.51 -14.46
N SER A 284 -18.72 -0.62 -15.17
CA SER A 284 -18.13 0.19 -16.26
C SER A 284 -16.93 1.05 -15.79
N GLY A 285 -16.91 1.44 -14.52
CA GLY A 285 -15.83 2.17 -13.87
C GLY A 285 -14.66 1.30 -13.38
N ALA A 286 -14.76 -0.05 -13.46
CA ALA A 286 -13.77 -0.97 -12.92
C ALA A 286 -12.35 -0.71 -13.47
N GLY A 287 -11.35 -0.97 -12.63
CA GLY A 287 -9.93 -0.85 -12.99
C GLY A 287 -9.09 -1.80 -12.18
N VAL A 288 -7.93 -2.19 -12.72
CA VAL A 288 -6.93 -2.95 -11.96
C VAL A 288 -6.45 -2.09 -10.80
N THR A 289 -6.38 -2.67 -9.62
CA THR A 289 -5.89 -2.01 -8.42
C THR A 289 -5.04 -2.95 -7.57
N ASP A 290 -3.93 -2.40 -7.07
CA ASP A 290 -3.05 -3.08 -6.12
C ASP A 290 -3.32 -2.60 -4.68
N TYR A 291 -4.20 -1.61 -4.51
CA TYR A 291 -4.43 -0.92 -3.24
C TYR A 291 -5.89 -0.90 -2.84
N ALA A 292 -6.15 -1.13 -1.53
CA ALA A 292 -7.49 -1.04 -0.94
C ALA A 292 -7.98 0.41 -0.78
N TYR A 293 -7.09 1.39 -0.76
CA TYR A 293 -7.36 2.78 -0.36
C TYR A 293 -8.04 2.93 1.01
N ASN A 294 -8.04 1.86 1.80
CA ASN A 294 -8.54 1.81 3.17
C ASN A 294 -7.82 0.68 3.92
N ILE A 295 -7.01 1.06 4.92
CA ILE A 295 -6.17 0.10 5.63
C ILE A 295 -6.99 -0.89 6.47
N LEU A 296 -8.10 -0.47 7.07
CA LEU A 296 -8.95 -1.36 7.87
C LEU A 296 -9.63 -2.39 6.98
N LEU A 297 -10.09 -1.98 5.80
CA LEU A 297 -10.67 -2.89 4.82
C LEU A 297 -9.65 -3.91 4.32
N LYS A 298 -8.41 -3.47 4.04
CA LYS A 298 -7.34 -4.39 3.64
C LYS A 298 -7.07 -5.44 4.73
N ILE A 299 -6.93 -5.01 5.99
CA ILE A 299 -6.72 -5.93 7.10
C ILE A 299 -7.93 -6.87 7.27
N LEU A 300 -9.15 -6.35 7.12
CA LEU A 300 -10.37 -7.16 7.20
C LEU A 300 -10.39 -8.26 6.13
N VAL A 301 -10.08 -7.92 4.89
CA VAL A 301 -10.10 -8.86 3.76
C VAL A 301 -8.99 -9.91 3.90
N GLU A 302 -7.76 -9.47 4.21
CA GLU A 302 -6.61 -10.37 4.29
C GLU A 302 -6.56 -11.21 5.57
N GLN A 303 -7.00 -10.65 6.71
CA GLN A 303 -6.82 -11.24 8.04
C GLN A 303 -8.12 -11.48 8.80
N GLY A 304 -9.27 -11.18 8.19
CA GLY A 304 -10.59 -11.36 8.77
C GLY A 304 -10.88 -10.51 10.01
N LEU A 305 -11.94 -10.82 10.69
CA LEU A 305 -12.34 -10.14 11.94
C LEU A 305 -11.31 -10.30 13.05
N VAL A 306 -10.63 -11.44 13.12
CA VAL A 306 -9.57 -11.68 14.13
C VAL A 306 -8.41 -10.70 13.93
N GLY A 307 -7.88 -10.59 12.71
CA GLY A 307 -6.80 -9.66 12.40
C GLY A 307 -7.19 -8.20 12.57
N LEU A 308 -8.42 -7.83 12.15
CA LEU A 308 -8.95 -6.48 12.36
C LEU A 308 -9.08 -6.14 13.85
N GLY A 309 -9.59 -7.08 14.67
CA GLY A 309 -9.69 -6.90 16.11
C GLY A 309 -8.33 -6.66 16.77
N LEU A 310 -7.32 -7.46 16.41
CA LEU A 310 -5.94 -7.28 16.90
C LEU A 310 -5.35 -5.94 16.45
N ALA A 311 -5.57 -5.54 15.20
CA ALA A 311 -5.10 -4.26 14.67
C ALA A 311 -5.74 -3.06 15.39
N LEU A 312 -7.04 -3.12 15.63
CA LEU A 312 -7.77 -2.08 16.38
C LEU A 312 -7.32 -2.00 17.84
N MET A 313 -7.08 -3.14 18.49
CA MET A 313 -6.53 -3.17 19.85
C MET A 313 -5.11 -2.58 19.91
N ALA A 314 -4.23 -2.98 18.98
CA ALA A 314 -2.87 -2.45 18.91
C ALA A 314 -2.84 -0.94 18.61
N GLY A 315 -3.56 -0.51 17.57
CA GLY A 315 -3.64 0.91 17.19
C GLY A 315 -4.33 1.76 18.27
N GLY A 316 -5.43 1.26 18.85
CA GLY A 316 -6.14 1.94 19.91
C GLY A 316 -5.30 2.12 21.17
N SER A 317 -4.62 1.06 21.65
CA SER A 317 -3.71 1.15 22.81
C SER A 317 -2.57 2.12 22.54
N ALA A 318 -1.92 2.04 21.37
CA ALA A 318 -0.84 2.94 20.97
C ALA A 318 -1.29 4.42 20.95
N LEU A 319 -2.45 4.72 20.35
CA LEU A 319 -3.00 6.07 20.31
C LEU A 319 -3.37 6.60 21.70
N LEU A 320 -3.90 5.76 22.59
CA LEU A 320 -4.22 6.16 23.99
C LEU A 320 -2.95 6.53 24.76
N VAL A 321 -1.87 5.76 24.61
CA VAL A 321 -0.59 6.04 25.23
C VAL A 321 0.04 7.29 24.63
N LEU A 322 0.01 7.42 23.31
CA LEU A 322 0.60 8.56 22.59
C LEU A 322 -0.10 9.88 22.96
N ARG A 323 -1.41 9.86 23.16
CA ARG A 323 -2.17 11.03 23.62
C ARG A 323 -1.70 11.56 24.97
N LYS A 324 -1.27 10.66 25.87
CA LYS A 324 -0.72 11.01 27.18
C LYS A 324 0.73 11.50 27.11
N SER A 325 1.53 10.94 26.18
CA SER A 325 2.96 11.22 26.06
C SER A 325 3.27 12.45 25.21
N SER A 326 2.55 12.68 24.11
CA SER A 326 2.73 13.84 23.22
C SER A 326 1.48 14.14 22.40
N THR A 327 0.76 15.20 22.73
CA THR A 327 -0.45 15.62 22.00
C THR A 327 -0.16 15.93 20.52
N THR A 328 0.97 16.57 20.22
CA THR A 328 1.36 16.88 18.82
C THR A 328 1.59 15.61 18.00
N LEU A 329 2.38 14.64 18.52
CA LEU A 329 2.62 13.38 17.82
C LEU A 329 1.36 12.53 17.73
N PHE A 330 0.48 12.60 18.73
CA PHE A 330 -0.83 11.96 18.67
C PHE A 330 -1.65 12.46 17.48
N TYR A 331 -1.78 13.77 17.29
CA TYR A 331 -2.51 14.31 16.15
C TYR A 331 -1.81 14.04 14.83
N ALA A 332 -0.47 14.01 14.78
CA ALA A 332 0.28 13.66 13.59
C ALA A 332 0.03 12.18 13.17
N LEU A 333 0.11 11.24 14.12
CA LEU A 333 -0.18 9.85 13.82
C LEU A 333 -1.67 9.63 13.50
N LEU A 334 -2.56 10.29 14.23
CA LEU A 334 -3.99 10.21 13.98
C LEU A 334 -4.35 10.74 12.59
N SER A 335 -3.72 11.84 12.12
CA SER A 335 -3.93 12.35 10.76
C SER A 335 -3.49 11.33 9.71
N LEU A 336 -2.38 10.62 9.94
CA LEU A 336 -1.92 9.54 9.05
C LEU A 336 -2.88 8.35 9.03
N VAL A 337 -3.42 7.96 10.19
CA VAL A 337 -4.45 6.91 10.30
C VAL A 337 -5.72 7.30 9.55
N VAL A 338 -6.23 8.53 9.73
CA VAL A 338 -7.40 9.02 8.99
C VAL A 338 -7.12 9.08 7.50
N PHE A 339 -5.94 9.54 7.11
CA PHE A 339 -5.51 9.56 5.70
C PHE A 339 -5.53 8.16 5.08
N SER A 340 -5.13 7.14 5.85
CA SER A 340 -5.10 5.75 5.39
C SER A 340 -6.48 5.11 5.21
N MET A 341 -7.56 5.77 5.63
CA MET A 341 -8.94 5.37 5.32
C MET A 341 -9.35 5.75 3.89
N PHE A 342 -8.60 6.65 3.23
CA PHE A 342 -8.90 7.15 1.90
C PHE A 342 -7.72 7.05 0.93
N SER A 343 -6.57 6.51 1.37
CA SER A 343 -5.34 6.38 0.60
C SER A 343 -4.50 5.21 1.15
N TYR A 344 -3.27 5.03 0.66
CA TYR A 344 -2.42 3.88 0.97
C TYR A 344 -1.02 4.25 1.52
N PRO A 345 -0.87 5.19 2.50
CA PRO A 345 0.45 5.60 2.98
C PRO A 345 1.21 4.43 3.60
N PHE A 346 0.54 3.50 4.29
CA PHE A 346 1.17 2.35 4.93
C PHE A 346 1.66 1.25 3.96
N GLU A 347 1.40 1.37 2.65
CA GLU A 347 2.09 0.54 1.65
C GLU A 347 3.53 1.03 1.42
N SER A 348 3.80 2.29 1.72
CA SER A 348 5.13 2.88 1.63
C SER A 348 5.91 2.69 2.94
N LEU A 349 7.15 2.19 2.85
CA LEU A 349 8.01 1.90 3.98
C LEU A 349 8.28 3.12 4.89
N PRO A 350 8.53 4.35 4.39
CA PRO A 350 8.77 5.52 5.23
C PRO A 350 7.67 5.78 6.27
N TYR A 351 6.39 5.61 5.91
CA TYR A 351 5.28 5.83 6.84
C TYR A 351 5.15 4.72 7.89
N ARG A 352 5.50 3.49 7.53
CA ARG A 352 5.59 2.39 8.51
C ARG A 352 6.69 2.67 9.53
N ILE A 353 7.87 3.12 9.07
CA ILE A 353 8.99 3.50 9.94
C ILE A 353 8.59 4.65 10.88
N VAL A 354 7.98 5.71 10.35
CA VAL A 354 7.52 6.86 11.15
C VAL A 354 6.50 6.44 12.20
N ALA A 355 5.51 5.64 11.83
CA ALA A 355 4.50 5.15 12.76
C ALA A 355 5.12 4.31 13.88
N VAL A 356 5.98 3.35 13.52
CA VAL A 356 6.68 2.48 14.47
C VAL A 356 7.58 3.29 15.40
N MET A 357 8.32 4.27 14.88
CA MET A 357 9.19 5.14 15.67
C MET A 357 8.38 5.95 16.72
N ILE A 358 7.26 6.54 16.31
CA ILE A 358 6.38 7.32 17.20
C ILE A 358 5.79 6.42 18.28
N VAL A 359 5.29 5.24 17.90
CA VAL A 359 4.67 4.28 18.84
C VAL A 359 5.71 3.73 19.81
N ALA A 360 6.87 3.26 19.33
CA ALA A 360 7.94 2.73 20.17
C ALA A 360 8.45 3.78 21.18
N TRP A 361 8.58 5.04 20.74
CA TRP A 361 8.96 6.14 21.63
C TRP A 361 7.90 6.39 22.72
N SER A 362 6.63 6.43 22.37
CA SER A 362 5.55 6.72 23.32
C SER A 362 5.40 5.59 24.35
N GLU A 363 5.46 4.34 23.92
CA GLU A 363 5.38 3.17 24.78
C GLU A 363 6.57 3.07 25.76
N ALA A 364 7.76 3.51 25.33
CA ALA A 364 8.92 3.59 26.21
C ALA A 364 8.73 4.58 27.35
N ARG A 365 7.93 5.64 27.15
CA ARG A 365 7.74 6.73 28.13
C ARG A 365 6.53 6.52 29.03
N MET A 366 5.39 6.18 28.47
CA MET A 366 4.08 6.20 29.13
C MET A 366 3.27 4.93 28.94
N GLY A 367 3.87 3.87 28.36
CA GLY A 367 3.20 2.61 28.11
C GLY A 367 2.61 1.98 29.38
N ILE A 368 1.41 1.39 29.25
CA ILE A 368 0.73 0.71 30.37
C ILE A 368 1.43 -0.63 30.58
N LYS A 369 2.12 -0.74 31.71
CA LYS A 369 2.91 -1.90 32.06
C LYS A 369 2.06 -3.14 32.30
N VAL A 370 2.41 -4.25 31.66
CA VAL A 370 1.90 -5.60 31.90
C VAL A 370 2.92 -6.41 32.69
N SER A 371 4.20 -6.33 32.29
CA SER A 371 5.29 -7.11 32.87
C SER A 371 6.61 -6.34 32.79
N GLU A 372 7.64 -6.87 33.41
CA GLU A 372 9.01 -6.40 33.26
C GLU A 372 9.91 -7.55 32.87
N THR A 373 10.78 -7.29 31.91
CA THR A 373 11.78 -8.24 31.47
C THR A 373 13.10 -7.98 32.18
N GLY A 374 13.66 -9.01 32.81
CA GLY A 374 14.99 -8.95 33.38
C GLY A 374 16.04 -8.65 32.29
N ARG A 375 17.18 -8.09 32.70
CA ARG A 375 18.29 -7.75 31.79
C ARG A 375 18.74 -8.95 30.91
N ILE A 376 18.93 -10.11 31.52
CA ILE A 376 19.40 -11.32 30.82
C ILE A 376 18.39 -11.77 29.78
N SER A 377 17.08 -11.77 30.12
CA SER A 377 16.02 -12.12 29.18
C SER A 377 15.87 -11.11 28.05
N ALA A 378 16.03 -9.80 28.33
CA ALA A 378 16.00 -8.77 27.30
C ALA A 378 17.18 -8.93 26.31
N VAL A 379 18.39 -9.19 26.80
CA VAL A 379 19.57 -9.45 25.96
C VAL A 379 19.37 -10.72 25.13
N ALA A 380 18.86 -11.81 25.74
CA ALA A 380 18.62 -13.06 25.00
C ALA A 380 17.60 -12.84 23.86
N VAL A 381 16.50 -12.13 24.12
CA VAL A 381 15.52 -11.77 23.08
C VAL A 381 16.17 -10.97 21.97
N LEU A 382 16.98 -9.95 22.30
CA LEU A 382 17.68 -9.14 21.31
C LEU A 382 18.69 -9.95 20.47
N ILE A 383 19.38 -10.92 21.07
CA ILE A 383 20.28 -11.81 20.32
C ILE A 383 19.48 -12.66 19.33
N VAL A 384 18.37 -13.28 19.77
CA VAL A 384 17.50 -14.06 18.88
C VAL A 384 16.98 -13.17 17.74
N MET A 385 16.50 -11.97 18.05
CA MET A 385 16.02 -11.01 17.05
C MET A 385 17.12 -10.56 16.09
N ALA A 386 18.36 -10.41 16.58
CA ALA A 386 19.52 -10.11 15.73
C ALA A 386 19.82 -11.27 14.75
N LEU A 387 19.78 -12.51 15.21
CA LEU A 387 19.96 -13.69 14.35
C LEU A 387 18.86 -13.78 13.28
N VAL A 388 17.60 -13.59 13.68
CA VAL A 388 16.46 -13.52 12.73
C VAL A 388 16.66 -12.39 11.73
N SER A 389 17.14 -11.22 12.18
CA SER A 389 17.42 -10.07 11.31
C SER A 389 18.52 -10.36 10.29
N CYS A 390 19.57 -11.08 10.67
CA CYS A 390 20.62 -11.47 9.73
C CYS A 390 20.11 -12.41 8.65
N GLN A 391 19.30 -13.40 9.02
CA GLN A 391 18.64 -14.31 8.06
C GLN A 391 17.71 -13.52 7.12
N LEU A 392 16.87 -12.66 7.68
CA LEU A 392 15.96 -11.82 6.93
C LEU A 392 16.71 -10.91 5.93
N SER A 393 17.82 -10.29 6.37
CA SER A 393 18.65 -9.44 5.52
C SER A 393 19.25 -10.21 4.34
N SER A 394 19.67 -11.45 4.57
CA SER A 394 20.20 -12.34 3.52
C SER A 394 19.12 -12.67 2.48
N VAL A 395 17.91 -13.03 2.93
CA VAL A 395 16.78 -13.33 2.02
C VAL A 395 16.37 -12.10 1.22
N ILE A 396 16.28 -10.92 1.84
CA ILE A 396 15.92 -9.67 1.15
C ILE A 396 17.00 -9.29 0.12
N ARG A 397 18.28 -9.54 0.42
CA ARG A 397 19.37 -9.31 -0.53
C ARG A 397 19.25 -10.22 -1.74
N LEU A 398 19.07 -11.52 -1.52
CA LEU A 398 18.91 -12.50 -2.60
C LEU A 398 17.72 -12.17 -3.50
N ARG A 399 16.59 -11.76 -2.92
CA ARG A 399 15.44 -11.30 -3.70
C ARG A 399 15.71 -10.02 -4.48
N HIS A 400 16.47 -9.10 -3.91
CA HIS A 400 16.82 -7.87 -4.63
C HIS A 400 17.79 -8.14 -5.80
N GLU A 401 18.70 -9.10 -5.66
CA GLU A 401 19.54 -9.57 -6.75
C GLU A 401 18.70 -10.25 -7.82
N ALA A 402 17.76 -11.13 -7.43
CA ALA A 402 16.82 -11.76 -8.36
C ALA A 402 15.92 -10.74 -9.09
N ASP A 403 15.41 -9.70 -8.42
CA ASP A 403 14.70 -8.58 -9.06
C ASP A 403 15.54 -7.95 -10.19
N LYS A 404 16.84 -7.75 -9.97
CA LYS A 404 17.75 -7.17 -10.98
C LYS A 404 18.00 -8.12 -12.14
N ASP A 405 18.21 -9.40 -11.84
CA ASP A 405 18.42 -10.42 -12.86
C ASP A 405 17.15 -10.57 -13.72
N TYR A 406 15.97 -10.53 -13.10
CA TYR A 406 14.69 -10.50 -13.82
C TYR A 406 14.56 -9.26 -14.71
N ASP A 407 14.92 -8.07 -14.24
CA ASP A 407 14.87 -6.84 -15.05
C ASP A 407 15.76 -6.92 -16.29
N MET A 408 16.86 -7.70 -16.24
CA MET A 408 17.73 -7.92 -17.41
C MET A 408 17.13 -8.86 -18.46
N ILE A 409 16.37 -9.88 -18.04
CA ILE A 409 15.76 -10.87 -18.95
C ILE A 409 14.31 -10.55 -19.32
N ARG A 410 13.74 -9.54 -18.69
CA ARG A 410 12.35 -9.13 -18.87
C ARG A 410 12.05 -8.77 -20.33
N GLY A 411 11.00 -9.40 -20.90
CA GLY A 411 10.55 -9.12 -22.26
C GLY A 411 11.35 -9.85 -23.35
N LEU A 412 12.38 -10.61 -22.99
CA LEU A 412 13.08 -11.48 -23.92
C LEU A 412 12.24 -12.77 -24.13
N ASN A 413 11.97 -13.13 -25.38
CA ASN A 413 11.08 -14.25 -25.74
C ASN A 413 11.84 -15.45 -26.35
N ASP A 414 13.15 -15.56 -26.12
CA ASP A 414 13.97 -16.66 -26.60
C ASP A 414 13.91 -17.85 -25.61
N GLU A 415 13.83 -19.07 -26.14
CA GLU A 415 13.82 -20.33 -25.37
C GLU A 415 15.04 -20.44 -24.43
N ALA A 416 16.17 -19.85 -24.80
CA ALA A 416 17.39 -19.84 -24.01
C ALA A 416 17.15 -19.30 -22.58
N PHE A 417 16.27 -18.33 -22.41
CA PHE A 417 15.97 -17.72 -21.10
C PHE A 417 15.00 -18.52 -20.22
N VAL A 418 14.40 -19.59 -20.72
CA VAL A 418 13.49 -20.44 -19.91
C VAL A 418 14.20 -21.00 -18.68
N LYS A 419 15.47 -21.36 -18.81
CA LYS A 419 16.28 -21.85 -17.69
C LYS A 419 16.47 -20.77 -16.63
N ASP A 420 16.81 -19.55 -17.04
CA ASP A 420 17.04 -18.41 -16.12
C ASP A 420 15.77 -18.07 -15.34
N TYR A 421 14.58 -18.11 -16.00
CA TYR A 421 13.31 -17.94 -15.30
C TYR A 421 13.05 -19.04 -14.27
N TYR A 422 13.41 -20.32 -14.56
CA TYR A 422 13.28 -21.39 -13.56
C TYR A 422 14.22 -21.21 -12.38
N GLU A 423 15.43 -20.70 -12.58
CA GLU A 423 16.41 -20.42 -11.52
C GLU A 423 15.92 -19.29 -10.59
N LEU A 424 15.28 -18.26 -11.14
CA LEU A 424 14.71 -17.14 -10.38
C LEU A 424 13.37 -17.47 -9.71
N LEU A 425 12.63 -18.46 -10.18
CA LEU A 425 11.27 -18.79 -9.73
C LEU A 425 11.13 -18.96 -8.20
N PRO A 426 12.06 -19.58 -7.44
CA PRO A 426 11.92 -19.70 -6.00
C PRO A 426 11.90 -18.35 -5.27
N LEU A 427 12.61 -17.35 -5.80
CA LEU A 427 12.71 -16.01 -5.21
C LEU A 427 11.62 -15.07 -5.71
N GLU A 428 11.18 -15.21 -6.97
CA GLU A 428 10.19 -14.37 -7.66
C GLU A 428 8.77 -14.99 -7.68
N SER A 429 8.56 -16.02 -6.90
CA SER A 429 7.34 -16.83 -6.92
C SER A 429 6.04 -16.12 -6.53
N ASP A 430 6.13 -14.92 -5.96
CA ASP A 430 5.04 -14.03 -5.56
C ASP A 430 5.05 -12.69 -6.35
N ASN A 431 5.91 -12.57 -7.36
CA ASN A 431 5.95 -11.44 -8.27
C ASN A 431 5.03 -11.69 -9.49
N ALA A 432 3.88 -11.01 -9.50
CA ALA A 432 2.89 -11.17 -10.58
C ALA A 432 3.47 -10.84 -11.97
N GLY A 433 4.31 -9.79 -12.07
CA GLY A 433 4.95 -9.41 -13.33
C GLY A 433 5.88 -10.50 -13.87
N PHE A 434 6.73 -11.05 -13.00
CA PHE A 434 7.61 -12.18 -13.33
C PHE A 434 6.81 -13.39 -13.81
N LEU A 435 5.77 -13.79 -13.07
CA LEU A 435 4.94 -14.95 -13.41
C LEU A 435 4.17 -14.75 -14.72
N PHE A 436 3.77 -13.50 -15.02
CA PHE A 436 3.12 -13.16 -16.29
C PHE A 436 4.08 -13.27 -17.47
N ASP A 437 5.28 -12.68 -17.36
CA ASP A 437 6.28 -12.71 -18.42
C ASP A 437 6.80 -14.14 -18.64
N PHE A 438 7.01 -14.90 -17.55
CA PHE A 438 7.38 -16.31 -17.66
C PHE A 438 6.29 -17.15 -18.33
N GLY A 439 5.01 -16.92 -17.96
CA GLY A 439 3.87 -17.54 -18.63
C GLY A 439 3.83 -17.25 -20.13
N LYS A 440 4.13 -16.00 -20.54
CA LYS A 440 4.24 -15.62 -21.96
C LYS A 440 5.38 -16.35 -22.67
N LEU A 441 6.56 -16.39 -22.04
CA LEU A 441 7.73 -17.09 -22.59
C LEU A 441 7.46 -18.58 -22.79
N LEU A 442 6.86 -19.24 -21.79
CA LEU A 442 6.49 -20.66 -21.91
C LEU A 442 5.45 -20.89 -23.01
N ARG A 443 4.49 -19.96 -23.16
CA ARG A 443 3.51 -20.01 -24.24
C ARG A 443 4.17 -19.91 -25.63
N SER A 444 5.10 -18.95 -25.83
CA SER A 444 5.80 -18.79 -27.12
C SER A 444 6.58 -20.04 -27.54
N ASN A 445 6.99 -20.84 -26.55
CA ASN A 445 7.66 -22.13 -26.73
C ASN A 445 6.68 -23.34 -26.73
N ALA A 446 5.38 -23.10 -26.93
CA ALA A 446 4.31 -24.12 -26.96
C ALA A 446 4.19 -24.97 -25.67
N ARG A 447 4.81 -24.52 -24.53
CA ARG A 447 4.71 -25.19 -23.23
C ARG A 447 3.47 -24.70 -22.46
N TYR A 448 2.28 -24.95 -23.04
CA TYR A 448 1.02 -24.38 -22.57
C TYR A 448 0.63 -24.80 -21.15
N ASN A 449 0.90 -26.01 -20.72
CA ASN A 449 0.59 -26.48 -19.37
C ASN A 449 1.43 -25.77 -18.32
N ASP A 450 2.73 -25.64 -18.57
CA ASP A 450 3.64 -24.93 -17.67
C ASP A 450 3.30 -23.44 -17.63
N SER A 451 3.00 -22.84 -18.79
CA SER A 451 2.49 -21.48 -18.89
C SER A 451 1.24 -21.28 -18.03
N ASN A 452 0.25 -22.17 -18.11
CA ASN A 452 -0.97 -22.09 -17.31
C ASN A 452 -0.68 -22.24 -15.80
N ALA A 453 0.32 -23.02 -15.40
CA ALA A 453 0.72 -23.14 -14.00
C ALA A 453 1.27 -21.80 -13.48
N MET A 454 2.15 -21.14 -14.23
CA MET A 454 2.69 -19.81 -13.87
C MET A 454 1.60 -18.74 -13.86
N LEU A 455 0.74 -18.73 -14.88
CA LEU A 455 -0.35 -17.75 -14.97
C LEU A 455 -1.39 -17.91 -13.85
N ARG A 456 -1.75 -19.12 -13.44
CA ARG A 456 -2.63 -19.35 -12.27
C ARG A 456 -2.00 -18.79 -11.00
N ARG A 457 -0.71 -19.07 -10.79
CA ARG A 457 0.00 -18.54 -9.63
C ARG A 457 0.06 -17.01 -9.65
N GLY A 458 0.30 -16.40 -10.81
CA GLY A 458 0.32 -14.95 -10.98
C GLY A 458 -1.06 -14.31 -10.75
N ALA A 459 -2.15 -14.97 -11.15
CA ALA A 459 -3.51 -14.51 -10.91
C ALA A 459 -3.86 -14.44 -9.41
N LEU A 460 -3.22 -15.26 -8.56
CA LEU A 460 -3.39 -15.16 -7.10
C LEU A 460 -2.75 -13.89 -6.51
N CYS A 461 -1.77 -13.32 -7.20
CA CYS A 461 -1.02 -12.14 -6.76
C CYS A 461 -1.51 -10.83 -7.40
N SER A 462 -2.44 -10.89 -8.36
CA SER A 462 -2.84 -9.73 -9.17
C SER A 462 -4.34 -9.72 -9.46
N ALA A 463 -4.90 -8.51 -9.62
CA ALA A 463 -6.26 -8.30 -10.10
C ALA A 463 -6.33 -8.12 -11.63
N ASP A 464 -5.24 -8.33 -12.37
CA ASP A 464 -5.24 -8.14 -13.84
C ASP A 464 -5.92 -9.32 -14.55
N PRO A 465 -7.03 -9.09 -15.29
CA PRO A 465 -7.72 -10.13 -16.04
C PRO A 465 -6.87 -10.76 -17.18
N MET A 466 -5.73 -10.14 -17.54
CA MET A 466 -4.87 -10.64 -18.60
C MET A 466 -4.26 -12.01 -18.30
N PHE A 467 -4.10 -12.38 -17.02
CA PHE A 467 -3.74 -13.74 -16.64
C PHE A 467 -4.74 -14.77 -17.17
N HIS A 468 -6.04 -14.52 -16.98
CA HIS A 468 -7.11 -15.38 -17.47
C HIS A 468 -7.22 -15.35 -18.99
N VAL A 469 -6.97 -14.20 -19.63
CA VAL A 469 -6.94 -14.13 -21.11
C VAL A 469 -5.84 -15.01 -21.68
N LEU A 470 -4.62 -14.96 -21.13
CA LEU A 470 -3.51 -15.80 -21.60
C LEU A 470 -3.76 -17.29 -21.36
N MET A 471 -4.36 -17.66 -20.21
CA MET A 471 -4.81 -19.04 -19.98
C MET A 471 -5.84 -19.47 -21.00
N GLY A 472 -6.81 -18.61 -21.33
CA GLY A 472 -7.79 -18.85 -22.39
C GLY A 472 -7.13 -19.06 -23.76
N ASN A 473 -6.12 -18.24 -24.09
CA ASN A 473 -5.33 -18.42 -25.31
C ASN A 473 -4.62 -19.78 -25.35
N ASN A 474 -4.00 -20.19 -24.23
CA ASN A 474 -3.33 -21.49 -24.13
C ASN A 474 -4.33 -22.65 -24.32
N TYR A 475 -5.49 -22.60 -23.65
CA TYR A 475 -6.52 -23.62 -23.79
C TYR A 475 -7.07 -23.69 -25.23
N ARG A 476 -7.26 -22.53 -25.87
CA ARG A 476 -7.67 -22.48 -27.28
C ARG A 476 -6.65 -23.19 -28.18
N ASP A 477 -5.37 -22.86 -28.00
CA ASP A 477 -4.29 -23.42 -28.83
C ASP A 477 -4.06 -24.92 -28.56
N MET A 478 -4.45 -25.43 -27.38
CA MET A 478 -4.52 -26.86 -27.05
C MET A 478 -5.82 -27.54 -27.55
N GLY A 479 -6.76 -26.79 -28.13
CA GLY A 479 -8.06 -27.32 -28.57
C GLY A 479 -9.10 -27.50 -27.46
N HIS A 480 -8.82 -27.04 -26.23
CA HIS A 480 -9.73 -27.14 -25.09
C HIS A 480 -10.71 -25.97 -25.03
N CYS A 481 -11.63 -25.91 -26.01
CA CYS A 481 -12.52 -24.74 -26.19
C CYS A 481 -13.36 -24.38 -24.97
N ASN A 482 -13.86 -25.36 -24.20
CA ASN A 482 -14.67 -25.12 -23.00
C ASN A 482 -13.87 -24.42 -21.91
N LEU A 483 -12.60 -24.79 -21.68
CA LEU A 483 -11.72 -24.17 -20.72
C LEU A 483 -11.29 -22.75 -21.17
N ALA A 484 -11.11 -22.56 -22.47
CA ALA A 484 -10.85 -21.27 -23.08
C ALA A 484 -12.03 -20.32 -22.88
N GLU A 485 -13.25 -20.78 -23.16
CA GLU A 485 -14.49 -20.02 -22.93
C GLU A 485 -14.60 -19.57 -21.48
N GLN A 486 -14.46 -20.48 -20.50
CA GLN A 486 -14.48 -20.16 -19.06
C GLN A 486 -13.42 -19.14 -18.67
N SER A 487 -12.21 -19.27 -19.22
CA SER A 487 -11.11 -18.36 -18.90
C SER A 487 -11.36 -16.93 -19.43
N TYR A 488 -11.87 -16.80 -20.64
CA TYR A 488 -12.22 -15.51 -21.21
C TYR A 488 -13.43 -14.86 -20.52
N GLU A 489 -14.45 -15.67 -20.17
CA GLU A 489 -15.60 -15.19 -19.42
C GLU A 489 -15.20 -14.71 -18.03
N LYS A 490 -14.31 -15.43 -17.33
CA LYS A 490 -13.76 -14.97 -16.04
C LYS A 490 -12.99 -13.67 -16.20
N ALA A 491 -12.16 -13.55 -17.22
CA ALA A 491 -11.44 -12.30 -17.51
C ALA A 491 -12.40 -11.12 -17.73
N PHE A 492 -13.49 -11.34 -18.46
CA PHE A 492 -14.51 -10.34 -18.70
C PHE A 492 -15.29 -10.01 -17.42
N ALA A 493 -15.64 -10.99 -16.60
CA ALA A 493 -16.35 -10.76 -15.33
C ALA A 493 -15.53 -9.91 -14.36
N ILE A 494 -14.20 -10.10 -14.29
CA ILE A 494 -13.29 -9.27 -13.46
C ILE A 494 -13.30 -7.82 -13.97
N MET A 495 -13.31 -7.60 -15.28
CA MET A 495 -13.23 -6.26 -15.87
C MET A 495 -14.10 -6.09 -17.11
N PRO A 496 -15.43 -5.91 -16.92
CA PRO A 496 -16.40 -5.91 -18.02
C PRO A 496 -16.27 -4.74 -19.00
N ASN A 497 -15.48 -3.74 -18.69
CA ASN A 497 -15.21 -2.59 -19.58
C ASN A 497 -14.02 -2.83 -20.55
N ARG A 498 -13.36 -3.99 -20.49
CA ARG A 498 -12.33 -4.38 -21.46
C ARG A 498 -12.91 -5.20 -22.59
N LEU A 499 -12.70 -4.73 -23.82
CA LEU A 499 -13.15 -5.40 -25.05
C LEU A 499 -12.41 -6.70 -25.31
N TYR A 500 -11.14 -6.79 -24.93
CA TYR A 500 -10.24 -7.84 -25.38
C TYR A 500 -10.68 -9.27 -25.03
N PRO A 501 -11.20 -9.57 -23.83
CA PRO A 501 -11.73 -10.91 -23.53
C PRO A 501 -12.90 -11.33 -24.44
N LEU A 502 -13.85 -10.42 -24.68
CA LEU A 502 -14.98 -10.69 -25.59
C LEU A 502 -14.53 -10.86 -27.05
N TYR A 503 -13.55 -10.07 -27.47
CA TYR A 503 -12.94 -10.20 -28.78
C TYR A 503 -12.27 -11.56 -28.98
N GLN A 504 -11.55 -12.07 -27.97
CA GLN A 504 -10.95 -13.41 -28.04
C GLN A 504 -12.01 -14.52 -28.07
N LEU A 505 -13.10 -14.40 -27.32
CA LEU A 505 -14.26 -15.30 -27.41
C LEU A 505 -14.87 -15.30 -28.81
N MET A 506 -15.06 -14.12 -29.38
CA MET A 506 -15.61 -13.96 -30.74
C MET A 506 -14.73 -14.69 -31.78
N LEU A 507 -13.40 -14.45 -31.71
CA LEU A 507 -12.45 -15.12 -32.61
C LEU A 507 -12.45 -16.63 -32.42
N MET A 508 -12.42 -17.11 -31.19
CA MET A 508 -12.46 -18.55 -30.89
C MET A 508 -13.70 -19.22 -31.48
N TYR A 509 -14.88 -18.63 -31.33
CA TYR A 509 -16.11 -19.19 -31.90
C TYR A 509 -16.12 -19.15 -33.42
N ARG A 510 -15.59 -18.08 -34.04
CA ARG A 510 -15.43 -17.98 -35.49
C ARG A 510 -14.53 -19.12 -36.02
N ASP A 511 -13.34 -19.29 -35.40
CA ASP A 511 -12.33 -20.25 -35.83
C ASP A 511 -12.81 -21.71 -35.66
N ASN A 512 -13.66 -21.95 -34.66
CA ASN A 512 -14.33 -23.23 -34.42
C ASN A 512 -15.60 -23.43 -35.28
N GLY A 513 -15.91 -22.50 -36.20
CA GLY A 513 -17.07 -22.62 -37.11
C GLY A 513 -18.43 -22.36 -36.43
N ASN A 514 -18.45 -21.91 -35.17
CA ASN A 514 -19.69 -21.56 -34.47
C ASN A 514 -20.12 -20.13 -34.78
N VAL A 515 -20.59 -19.91 -36.01
CA VAL A 515 -21.00 -18.60 -36.54
C VAL A 515 -22.07 -17.93 -35.66
N LYS A 516 -22.98 -18.71 -35.06
CA LYS A 516 -24.05 -18.18 -34.21
C LYS A 516 -23.49 -17.52 -32.94
N LYS A 517 -22.66 -18.27 -32.21
CA LYS A 517 -22.01 -17.72 -31.01
C LYS A 517 -21.05 -16.58 -31.35
N ALA A 518 -20.29 -16.67 -32.45
CA ALA A 518 -19.40 -15.61 -32.92
C ALA A 518 -20.14 -14.29 -33.17
N ARG A 519 -21.33 -14.33 -33.79
CA ARG A 519 -22.17 -13.12 -33.99
C ARG A 519 -22.70 -12.54 -32.69
N ILE A 520 -23.17 -13.36 -31.76
CA ILE A 520 -23.61 -12.89 -30.44
C ILE A 520 -22.45 -12.16 -29.72
N MET A 521 -21.23 -12.67 -29.78
CA MET A 521 -20.08 -11.99 -29.21
C MET A 521 -19.71 -10.73 -29.98
N ALA A 522 -19.83 -10.70 -31.31
CA ALA A 522 -19.61 -9.51 -32.12
C ALA A 522 -20.59 -8.39 -31.74
N GLU A 523 -21.86 -8.70 -31.53
CA GLU A 523 -22.86 -7.74 -31.04
C GLU A 523 -22.46 -7.17 -29.68
N ARG A 524 -22.02 -8.03 -28.74
CA ARG A 524 -21.53 -7.57 -27.41
C ARG A 524 -20.30 -6.69 -27.53
N VAL A 525 -19.31 -7.01 -28.39
CA VAL A 525 -18.12 -6.19 -28.65
C VAL A 525 -18.50 -4.81 -29.22
N LEU A 526 -19.47 -4.75 -30.12
CA LEU A 526 -19.93 -3.49 -30.72
C LEU A 526 -20.70 -2.63 -29.73
N ALA A 527 -21.54 -3.23 -28.89
CA ALA A 527 -22.34 -2.55 -27.88
C ALA A 527 -21.50 -1.99 -26.72
N LEU A 528 -20.37 -2.63 -26.41
CA LEU A 528 -19.52 -2.25 -25.28
C LEU A 528 -18.85 -0.89 -25.53
N LYS A 529 -18.97 0.03 -24.57
CA LYS A 529 -18.18 1.28 -24.53
C LYS A 529 -16.90 1.02 -23.70
N PRO A 530 -15.73 0.98 -24.34
CA PRO A 530 -14.49 0.80 -23.58
C PRO A 530 -14.21 2.04 -22.73
N LYS A 531 -13.60 1.86 -21.57
CA LYS A 531 -13.18 2.97 -20.69
C LYS A 531 -12.16 3.90 -21.38
N ILE A 532 -11.32 3.34 -22.26
CA ILE A 532 -10.33 4.09 -23.05
C ILE A 532 -10.49 3.65 -24.51
N GLU A 533 -10.76 4.60 -25.38
CA GLU A 533 -10.71 4.36 -26.82
C GLU A 533 -9.26 4.40 -27.31
N SER A 534 -8.86 3.37 -28.02
CA SER A 534 -7.52 3.24 -28.59
C SER A 534 -7.61 2.74 -30.04
N PRO A 535 -6.53 2.85 -30.83
CA PRO A 535 -6.49 2.24 -32.16
C PRO A 535 -6.86 0.75 -32.13
N ALA A 536 -6.35 -0.01 -31.15
CA ALA A 536 -6.66 -1.42 -30.97
C ALA A 536 -8.16 -1.68 -30.72
N THR A 537 -8.84 -0.85 -29.89
CA THR A 537 -10.28 -1.03 -29.67
C THR A 537 -11.12 -0.71 -30.91
N LYS A 538 -10.66 0.21 -31.76
CA LYS A 538 -11.31 0.52 -33.06
C LYS A 538 -11.14 -0.65 -34.03
N GLU A 539 -9.95 -1.24 -34.10
CA GLU A 539 -9.66 -2.42 -34.92
C GLU A 539 -10.51 -3.62 -34.50
N MET A 540 -10.57 -3.93 -33.20
CA MET A 540 -11.42 -5.02 -32.67
C MET A 540 -12.90 -4.82 -33.06
N LYS A 541 -13.41 -3.59 -32.98
CA LYS A 541 -14.78 -3.27 -33.43
C LYS A 541 -14.92 -3.36 -34.94
N GLY A 542 -13.88 -3.06 -35.72
CA GLY A 542 -13.87 -3.26 -37.18
C GLY A 542 -14.07 -4.72 -37.53
N ILE A 543 -13.27 -5.61 -36.95
CA ILE A 543 -13.36 -7.07 -37.16
C ILE A 543 -14.73 -7.62 -36.70
N ALA A 544 -15.26 -7.09 -35.58
CA ALA A 544 -16.60 -7.47 -35.12
C ALA A 544 -17.69 -7.11 -36.15
N LYS A 545 -17.60 -5.94 -36.82
CA LYS A 545 -18.51 -5.55 -37.90
C LYS A 545 -18.42 -6.48 -39.12
N GLU A 546 -17.20 -6.86 -39.47
CA GLU A 546 -16.99 -7.83 -40.60
C GLU A 546 -17.68 -9.18 -40.31
N ILE A 547 -17.53 -9.71 -39.08
CA ILE A 547 -18.20 -10.97 -38.67
C ILE A 547 -19.73 -10.82 -38.70
N MET A 548 -20.27 -9.65 -38.37
CA MET A 548 -21.70 -9.38 -38.45
C MET A 548 -22.22 -9.34 -39.88
N HIS A 549 -21.42 -8.82 -40.83
CA HIS A 549 -21.80 -8.69 -42.24
C HIS A 549 -21.49 -9.95 -43.08
N ASP A 550 -20.64 -10.83 -42.59
CA ASP A 550 -20.32 -12.07 -43.31
C ASP A 550 -21.54 -13.02 -43.36
N LYS A 551 -22.29 -12.96 -44.46
CA LYS A 551 -23.43 -13.83 -44.73
C LYS A 551 -23.04 -15.24 -45.11
N ARG A 552 -21.77 -15.51 -45.38
CA ARG A 552 -21.25 -16.82 -45.80
C ARG A 552 -20.13 -17.19 -44.82
N GLY A 553 -20.36 -18.20 -44.03
CA GLY A 553 -19.32 -18.79 -43.16
C GLY A 553 -18.09 -19.26 -43.96
N SER A 554 -17.38 -18.36 -44.63
CA SER A 554 -16.18 -18.67 -45.39
C SER A 554 -14.96 -18.68 -44.46
N ARG A 555 -14.46 -19.88 -44.26
CA ARG A 555 -13.15 -20.15 -43.66
C ARG A 555 -12.06 -19.41 -44.45
N LYS A 556 -11.50 -18.36 -43.89
CA LYS A 556 -10.10 -17.96 -44.10
C LYS A 556 -9.47 -17.69 -42.76
N PRO A 557 -8.46 -18.44 -42.31
CA PRO A 557 -7.66 -18.04 -41.18
C PRO A 557 -6.91 -16.78 -41.59
N LEU A 558 -7.06 -15.69 -40.81
CA LEU A 558 -6.10 -14.60 -40.83
C LEU A 558 -4.86 -15.13 -40.10
N ILE A 559 -3.94 -15.69 -40.88
CA ILE A 559 -2.55 -15.89 -40.46
C ILE A 559 -1.84 -14.60 -40.73
N GLU A 560 -1.40 -13.91 -39.66
CA GLU A 560 -0.05 -13.36 -39.44
C GLU A 560 0.00 -12.65 -38.10
#